data_5163485e184411963513873ee558f4b6
#
_entry.id   5163485e184411963513873ee558f4b6
#
_cell.length_a   1.000
_cell.length_b   1.000
_cell.length_c   1.000
_cell.angle_alpha   90.00
_cell.angle_beta   90.00
_cell.angle_gamma   90.00
#
_symmetry.space_group_name_H-M   'P 1'
#
loop_
_entity.id
_entity.type
_entity.pdbx_description
1 polymer ?
#
loop_
_entity_poly.entity_id
_entity_poly.type
_entity_poly.pdbx_seq_one_letter_code
_entity_poly.pdbx_strand_id
1 'polypeptide(L)'
;MDLKTNLSKDNIVLPDNFFYNIQKFKELLFKWNKIHNLTGAKDAKTIDEFIYDAVFPVSFLPKTKNLMDIGTGAGFPGMILAIALPDTKVTLVEPLAKRASFLQFVKADLNLENVTVIRKKVEDMPAEIFELITSRAVMDTKMLLKLSENFRDKNSKLLFYKGEKVYDEVDKSIKHKIIRTKNRHYLLIEGE
;
A
#
# COMPACT_ATOMS: atom_id res chain seq x y z
N MET A 1 -1.06 21.62 7.79
CA MET A 1 -1.36 20.68 8.89
C MET A 1 -0.42 19.52 8.71
N ASP A 2 0.26 19.08 9.76
CA ASP A 2 1.25 18.00 9.65
C ASP A 2 0.60 16.61 9.66
N LEU A 3 1.38 15.60 9.27
CA LEU A 3 0.94 14.21 9.18
C LEU A 3 0.38 13.70 10.52
N LYS A 4 1.07 13.99 11.65
CA LYS A 4 0.70 13.53 12.98
C LYS A 4 -0.69 14.07 13.39
N THR A 5 -0.93 15.35 13.16
CA THR A 5 -2.21 16.00 13.47
C THR A 5 -3.36 15.40 12.67
N ASN A 6 -3.13 15.10 11.37
CA ASN A 6 -4.16 14.47 10.52
C ASN A 6 -4.51 13.07 11.02
N LEU A 7 -3.49 12.23 11.27
CA LEU A 7 -3.70 10.86 11.74
C LEU A 7 -4.39 10.80 13.11
N SER A 8 -4.07 11.74 14.02
CA SER A 8 -4.73 11.83 15.32
C SER A 8 -6.21 12.21 15.22
N LYS A 9 -6.58 13.08 14.27
CA LYS A 9 -7.99 13.46 14.05
C LYS A 9 -8.86 12.29 13.58
N ASP A 10 -8.29 11.38 12.81
CA ASP A 10 -9.00 10.21 12.29
C ASP A 10 -8.96 9.01 13.26
N ASN A 11 -8.46 9.21 14.50
CA ASN A 11 -8.34 8.18 15.53
C ASN A 11 -7.62 6.91 15.07
N ILE A 12 -6.61 7.07 14.20
CA ILE A 12 -5.84 5.93 13.68
C ILE A 12 -4.82 5.51 14.74
N VAL A 13 -4.97 4.30 15.26
CA VAL A 13 -4.04 3.71 16.24
C VAL A 13 -2.84 3.14 15.50
N LEU A 14 -1.66 3.61 15.85
CA LEU A 14 -0.39 3.25 15.24
C LEU A 14 0.61 2.78 16.30
N PRO A 15 1.60 1.95 15.92
CA PRO A 15 2.68 1.55 16.82
C PRO A 15 3.49 2.75 17.33
N ASP A 16 4.04 2.67 18.54
CA ASP A 16 4.81 3.75 19.16
C ASP A 16 5.99 4.21 18.29
N ASN A 17 6.63 3.27 17.60
CA ASN A 17 7.78 3.54 16.73
C ASN A 17 7.39 3.99 15.29
N PHE A 18 6.08 4.11 14.99
CA PHE A 18 5.62 4.46 13.63
C PHE A 18 6.27 5.75 13.11
N PHE A 19 6.17 6.85 13.83
CA PHE A 19 6.70 8.14 13.36
C PHE A 19 8.21 8.14 13.22
N TYR A 20 8.93 7.41 14.07
CA TYR A 20 10.38 7.23 13.94
C TYR A 20 10.73 6.48 12.64
N ASN A 21 10.08 5.37 12.37
CA ASN A 21 10.29 4.57 11.17
C ASN A 21 9.88 5.33 9.88
N ILE A 22 8.78 6.08 9.94
CA ILE A 22 8.35 6.93 8.83
C ILE A 22 9.37 8.03 8.53
N GLN A 23 9.93 8.66 9.54
CA GLN A 23 10.96 9.68 9.34
C GLN A 23 12.19 9.07 8.65
N LYS A 24 12.68 7.94 9.11
CA LYS A 24 13.78 7.20 8.46
C LYS A 24 13.43 6.79 7.02
N PHE A 25 12.25 6.23 6.80
CA PHE A 25 11.79 5.90 5.45
C PHE A 25 11.83 7.11 4.51
N LYS A 26 11.35 8.28 4.96
CA LYS A 26 11.39 9.53 4.18
C LYS A 26 12.81 9.94 3.81
N GLU A 27 13.73 9.90 4.77
CA GLU A 27 15.15 10.23 4.55
C GLU A 27 15.78 9.31 3.50
N LEU A 28 15.56 8.00 3.62
CA LEU A 28 16.02 7.02 2.65
C LEU A 28 15.39 7.25 1.27
N LEU A 29 14.08 7.49 1.22
CA LEU A 29 13.38 7.74 -0.02
C LEU A 29 13.93 8.98 -0.74
N PHE A 30 14.15 10.08 -0.03
CA PHE A 30 14.73 11.30 -0.62
C PHE A 30 16.16 11.05 -1.14
N LYS A 31 16.98 10.35 -0.37
CA LYS A 31 18.35 10.00 -0.77
C LYS A 31 18.39 9.17 -2.05
N TRP A 32 17.58 8.11 -2.10
CA TRP A 32 17.52 7.23 -3.25
C TRP A 32 16.84 7.87 -4.47
N ASN A 33 15.81 8.67 -4.24
CA ASN A 33 15.05 9.32 -5.31
C ASN A 33 15.89 10.30 -6.11
N LYS A 34 16.85 10.97 -5.48
CA LYS A 34 17.81 11.87 -6.17
C LYS A 34 18.63 11.15 -7.25
N ILE A 35 18.90 9.83 -7.06
CA ILE A 35 19.77 9.05 -7.95
C ILE A 35 18.94 8.20 -8.90
N HIS A 36 17.83 7.62 -8.41
CA HIS A 36 17.14 6.54 -9.10
C HIS A 36 15.74 6.90 -9.62
N ASN A 37 15.22 8.07 -9.28
CA ASN A 37 13.92 8.54 -9.72
C ASN A 37 12.79 7.53 -9.40
N LEU A 38 12.69 7.12 -8.13
CA LEU A 38 11.78 6.07 -7.66
C LEU A 38 10.32 6.52 -7.63
N THR A 39 10.10 7.81 -7.35
CA THR A 39 8.77 8.44 -7.23
C THR A 39 8.77 9.84 -7.80
N GLY A 40 7.62 10.28 -8.32
CA GLY A 40 7.41 11.65 -8.78
C GLY A 40 7.19 12.67 -7.65
N ALA A 41 7.16 12.25 -6.38
CA ALA A 41 7.05 13.17 -5.24
C ALA A 41 8.36 13.98 -5.11
N LYS A 42 8.21 15.32 -5.15
CA LYS A 42 9.36 16.24 -5.17
C LYS A 42 9.64 16.88 -3.82
N ASP A 43 8.71 16.82 -2.89
CA ASP A 43 8.78 17.49 -1.59
C ASP A 43 8.20 16.63 -0.46
N ALA A 44 8.55 17.03 0.78
CA ALA A 44 8.14 16.33 1.98
C ALA A 44 6.63 16.32 2.19
N LYS A 45 5.94 17.38 1.78
CA LYS A 45 4.49 17.51 1.93
C LYS A 45 3.75 16.47 1.08
N THR A 46 4.17 16.31 -0.17
CA THR A 46 3.61 15.27 -1.08
C THR A 46 3.84 13.87 -0.52
N ILE A 47 5.02 13.62 0.08
CA ILE A 47 5.28 12.31 0.71
C ILE A 47 4.41 12.12 1.95
N ASP A 48 4.21 13.14 2.78
CA ASP A 48 3.32 13.07 3.93
C ASP A 48 1.85 12.80 3.52
N GLU A 49 1.40 13.38 2.41
CA GLU A 49 0.10 13.07 1.81
C GLU A 49 0.02 11.60 1.37
N PHE A 50 1.08 11.06 0.75
CA PHE A 50 1.13 9.65 0.37
C PHE A 50 1.13 8.70 1.57
N ILE A 51 1.82 9.07 2.64
CA ILE A 51 1.84 8.30 3.90
C ILE A 51 0.45 8.33 4.55
N TYR A 52 -0.16 9.51 4.65
CA TYR A 52 -1.52 9.64 5.17
C TYR A 52 -2.50 8.79 4.36
N ASP A 53 -2.50 8.92 3.03
CA ASP A 53 -3.33 8.10 2.14
C ASP A 53 -3.12 6.59 2.39
N ALA A 54 -1.86 6.16 2.57
CA ALA A 54 -1.55 4.75 2.79
C ALA A 54 -2.11 4.22 4.11
N VAL A 55 -2.06 5.02 5.18
CA VAL A 55 -2.43 4.63 6.54
C VAL A 55 -3.93 4.81 6.83
N PHE A 56 -4.59 5.76 6.19
CA PHE A 56 -6.00 6.08 6.45
C PHE A 56 -6.92 4.85 6.49
N PRO A 57 -6.77 3.83 5.59
CA PRO A 57 -7.59 2.63 5.62
C PRO A 57 -7.49 1.79 6.90
N VAL A 58 -6.44 1.95 7.70
CA VAL A 58 -6.31 1.25 8.99
C VAL A 58 -7.48 1.59 9.93
N SER A 59 -8.10 2.78 9.77
CA SER A 59 -9.26 3.20 10.57
C SER A 59 -10.54 2.38 10.32
N PHE A 60 -10.63 1.69 9.18
CA PHE A 60 -11.84 0.92 8.81
C PHE A 60 -11.57 -0.51 8.36
N LEU A 61 -10.32 -0.89 8.16
CA LEU A 61 -9.98 -2.28 7.81
C LEU A 61 -9.99 -3.18 9.07
N PRO A 62 -10.43 -4.43 8.94
CA PRO A 62 -10.24 -5.41 9.99
C PRO A 62 -8.77 -5.76 10.16
N LYS A 63 -8.41 -6.31 11.31
CA LYS A 63 -7.09 -6.92 11.51
C LYS A 63 -6.87 -8.00 10.47
N THR A 64 -5.68 -8.02 9.89
CA THR A 64 -5.29 -8.87 8.76
C THR A 64 -3.97 -9.56 9.08
N LYS A 65 -3.89 -10.87 8.83
CA LYS A 65 -2.67 -11.65 9.09
C LYS A 65 -1.63 -11.52 7.98
N ASN A 66 -2.09 -11.45 6.74
CA ASN A 66 -1.23 -11.30 5.58
C ASN A 66 -1.83 -10.33 4.55
N LEU A 67 -0.96 -9.56 3.94
CA LEU A 67 -1.28 -8.55 2.94
C LEU A 67 -0.31 -8.65 1.76
N MET A 68 -0.84 -8.52 0.53
CA MET A 68 -0.02 -8.32 -0.67
C MET A 68 -0.28 -6.94 -1.26
N ASP A 69 0.79 -6.22 -1.60
CA ASP A 69 0.70 -4.95 -2.33
C ASP A 69 1.21 -5.11 -3.77
N ILE A 70 0.30 -5.05 -4.74
CA ILE A 70 0.60 -5.24 -6.16
C ILE A 70 1.14 -3.96 -6.76
N GLY A 71 2.38 -4.01 -7.26
CA GLY A 71 3.02 -2.86 -7.88
C GLY A 71 3.31 -1.75 -6.86
N THR A 72 3.90 -2.11 -5.74
CA THR A 72 4.12 -1.22 -4.59
C THR A 72 4.96 0.03 -4.91
N GLY A 73 5.71 0.02 -6.00
CA GLY A 73 6.53 1.15 -6.43
C GLY A 73 7.62 1.49 -5.42
N ALA A 74 7.64 2.75 -4.99
CA ALA A 74 8.54 3.21 -3.94
C ALA A 74 8.05 2.85 -2.51
N GLY A 75 7.14 1.87 -2.38
CA GLY A 75 6.63 1.38 -1.09
C GLY A 75 5.28 1.96 -0.66
N PHE A 76 4.50 2.49 -1.61
CA PHE A 76 3.18 3.04 -1.30
C PHE A 76 2.05 2.23 -1.98
N PRO A 77 1.09 1.68 -1.25
CA PRO A 77 0.93 1.81 0.22
C PRO A 77 1.70 0.78 1.04
N GLY A 78 2.19 -0.32 0.44
CA GLY A 78 2.57 -1.54 1.13
C GLY A 78 3.65 -1.40 2.22
N MET A 79 4.74 -0.68 1.97
CA MET A 79 5.81 -0.46 2.97
C MET A 79 5.28 0.38 4.16
N ILE A 80 4.44 1.37 3.88
CA ILE A 80 3.84 2.21 4.93
C ILE A 80 2.87 1.39 5.79
N LEU A 81 2.08 0.51 5.15
CA LEU A 81 1.20 -0.43 5.85
C LEU A 81 2.02 -1.43 6.69
N ALA A 82 3.16 -1.91 6.19
CA ALA A 82 4.03 -2.79 6.96
C ALA A 82 4.57 -2.13 8.24
N ILE A 83 4.92 -0.84 8.17
CA ILE A 83 5.35 -0.05 9.33
C ILE A 83 4.18 0.20 10.30
N ALA A 84 2.97 0.41 9.77
CA ALA A 84 1.77 0.67 10.57
C ALA A 84 1.18 -0.59 11.23
N LEU A 85 1.42 -1.77 10.65
CA LEU A 85 0.82 -3.07 11.01
C LEU A 85 1.92 -4.12 11.26
N PRO A 86 2.70 -4.02 12.34
CA PRO A 86 3.86 -4.88 12.58
C PRO A 86 3.50 -6.37 12.71
N ASP A 87 2.27 -6.70 13.13
CA ASP A 87 1.78 -8.08 13.27
C ASP A 87 1.25 -8.67 11.94
N THR A 88 1.17 -7.87 10.87
CA THR A 88 0.72 -8.31 9.55
C THR A 88 1.91 -8.67 8.67
N LYS A 89 1.95 -9.87 8.09
CA LYS A 89 2.93 -10.25 7.07
C LYS A 89 2.62 -9.50 5.76
N VAL A 90 3.55 -8.71 5.27
CA VAL A 90 3.37 -7.87 4.09
C VAL A 90 4.27 -8.32 2.96
N THR A 91 3.67 -8.71 1.83
CA THR A 91 4.37 -9.06 0.60
C THR A 91 4.28 -7.90 -0.38
N LEU A 92 5.44 -7.32 -0.69
CA LEU A 92 5.59 -6.21 -1.63
C LEU A 92 6.00 -6.75 -3.00
N VAL A 93 5.16 -6.61 -4.01
CA VAL A 93 5.42 -7.08 -5.38
C VAL A 93 5.80 -5.89 -6.26
N GLU A 94 7.04 -5.90 -6.76
CA GLU A 94 7.57 -4.81 -7.59
C GLU A 94 8.55 -5.36 -8.64
N PRO A 95 8.23 -5.32 -9.94
CA PRO A 95 9.08 -5.91 -10.98
C PRO A 95 10.36 -5.12 -11.26
N LEU A 96 10.37 -3.79 -11.00
CA LEU A 96 11.51 -2.94 -11.35
C LEU A 96 12.64 -3.08 -10.35
N ALA A 97 13.82 -3.51 -10.82
CA ALA A 97 14.99 -3.77 -10.00
C ALA A 97 15.35 -2.63 -9.04
N LYS A 98 15.37 -1.38 -9.53
CA LYS A 98 15.72 -0.20 -8.72
C LYS A 98 14.79 -0.01 -7.52
N ARG A 99 13.48 -0.17 -7.74
CA ARG A 99 12.46 -0.05 -6.68
C ARG A 99 12.53 -1.22 -5.71
N ALA A 100 12.63 -2.44 -6.22
CA ALA A 100 12.77 -3.63 -5.37
C ALA A 100 14.03 -3.56 -4.49
N SER A 101 15.17 -3.10 -5.04
CA SER A 101 16.40 -2.89 -4.26
C SER A 101 16.23 -1.83 -3.17
N PHE A 102 15.54 -0.73 -3.46
CA PHE A 102 15.19 0.27 -2.45
C PHE A 102 14.36 -0.33 -1.32
N LEU A 103 13.32 -1.09 -1.66
CA LEU A 103 12.45 -1.73 -0.67
C LEU A 103 13.20 -2.73 0.21
N GLN A 104 14.12 -3.53 -0.37
CA GLN A 104 14.99 -4.43 0.38
C GLN A 104 15.91 -3.67 1.33
N PHE A 105 16.46 -2.54 0.88
CA PHE A 105 17.29 -1.69 1.72
C PHE A 105 16.50 -1.11 2.89
N VAL A 106 15.31 -0.56 2.64
CA VAL A 106 14.41 -0.05 3.70
C VAL A 106 14.05 -1.14 4.69
N LYS A 107 13.66 -2.34 4.20
CA LYS A 107 13.38 -3.49 5.07
C LYS A 107 14.53 -3.78 6.04
N ALA A 108 15.76 -3.81 5.53
CA ALA A 108 16.94 -4.11 6.33
C ALA A 108 17.26 -3.00 7.33
N ASP A 109 17.24 -1.73 6.88
CA ASP A 109 17.58 -0.55 7.71
C ASP A 109 16.58 -0.34 8.87
N LEU A 110 15.29 -0.63 8.63
CA LEU A 110 14.24 -0.51 9.64
C LEU A 110 13.94 -1.81 10.40
N ASN A 111 14.68 -2.90 10.15
CA ASN A 111 14.45 -4.23 10.74
C ASN A 111 12.99 -4.70 10.63
N LEU A 112 12.39 -4.57 9.44
CA LEU A 112 10.99 -4.97 9.21
C LEU A 112 10.92 -6.49 8.92
N GLU A 113 10.85 -7.32 9.95
CA GLU A 113 10.78 -8.77 9.82
C GLU A 113 9.48 -9.24 9.15
N ASN A 114 8.42 -8.45 9.28
CA ASN A 114 7.11 -8.71 8.69
C ASN A 114 7.04 -8.42 7.18
N VAL A 115 8.11 -7.96 6.53
CA VAL A 115 8.14 -7.59 5.11
C VAL A 115 8.82 -8.65 4.27
N THR A 116 8.19 -9.04 3.17
CA THR A 116 8.80 -9.81 2.07
C THR A 116 8.75 -8.97 0.80
N VAL A 117 9.88 -8.79 0.12
CA VAL A 117 9.95 -8.08 -1.17
C VAL A 117 10.17 -9.07 -2.29
N ILE A 118 9.27 -9.09 -3.26
CA ILE A 118 9.32 -9.99 -4.43
C ILE A 118 9.53 -9.16 -5.69
N ARG A 119 10.70 -9.36 -6.32
CA ARG A 119 11.06 -8.73 -7.59
C ARG A 119 10.56 -9.57 -8.76
N LYS A 120 9.25 -9.56 -8.99
CA LYS A 120 8.59 -10.23 -10.12
C LYS A 120 7.39 -9.42 -10.58
N LYS A 121 6.85 -9.75 -11.74
CA LYS A 121 5.46 -9.39 -12.05
C LYS A 121 4.55 -10.30 -11.21
N VAL A 122 3.38 -9.80 -10.85
CA VAL A 122 2.43 -10.58 -10.04
C VAL A 122 1.98 -11.85 -10.76
N GLU A 123 1.89 -11.80 -12.10
CA GLU A 123 1.53 -12.94 -12.95
C GLU A 123 2.52 -14.10 -12.89
N ASP A 124 3.78 -13.81 -12.51
CA ASP A 124 4.87 -14.80 -12.43
C ASP A 124 5.02 -15.37 -11.00
N MET A 125 4.12 -15.03 -10.09
CA MET A 125 4.13 -15.53 -8.72
C MET A 125 3.36 -16.86 -8.59
N PRO A 126 3.80 -17.75 -7.70
CA PRO A 126 2.98 -18.92 -7.34
C PRO A 126 1.70 -18.45 -6.64
N ALA A 127 0.62 -19.19 -6.83
CA ALA A 127 -0.65 -18.92 -6.16
C ALA A 127 -0.50 -19.00 -4.63
N GLU A 128 -0.99 -17.99 -3.94
CA GLU A 128 -1.01 -17.88 -2.49
C GLU A 128 -2.20 -17.01 -2.08
N ILE A 129 -2.91 -17.37 -1.01
CA ILE A 129 -4.09 -16.60 -0.59
C ILE A 129 -3.70 -15.52 0.43
N PHE A 130 -4.10 -14.28 0.14
CA PHE A 130 -3.94 -13.13 1.01
C PHE A 130 -5.30 -12.65 1.54
N GLU A 131 -5.35 -12.35 2.83
CA GLU A 131 -6.54 -11.78 3.47
C GLU A 131 -6.83 -10.36 2.97
N LEU A 132 -5.77 -9.62 2.60
CA LEU A 132 -5.88 -8.28 2.03
C LEU A 132 -4.94 -8.13 0.83
N ILE A 133 -5.48 -7.61 -0.27
CA ILE A 133 -4.68 -7.24 -1.45
C ILE A 133 -4.85 -5.75 -1.68
N THR A 134 -3.73 -5.03 -1.78
CA THR A 134 -3.72 -3.61 -2.04
C THR A 134 -3.05 -3.28 -3.37
N SER A 135 -3.42 -2.15 -3.95
CA SER A 135 -2.71 -1.54 -5.08
C SER A 135 -3.01 -0.05 -5.18
N ARG A 136 -2.03 0.75 -5.64
CA ARG A 136 -2.19 2.18 -5.84
C ARG A 136 -1.70 2.61 -7.22
N ALA A 137 -2.61 3.22 -8.02
CA ALA A 137 -2.28 3.92 -9.27
C ALA A 137 -1.52 3.09 -10.32
N VAL A 138 -1.66 1.76 -10.33
CA VAL A 138 -0.90 0.89 -11.25
C VAL A 138 -1.68 0.66 -12.55
N MET A 139 -2.98 0.39 -12.45
CA MET A 139 -3.85 0.06 -13.59
C MET A 139 -5.34 0.23 -13.26
N ASP A 140 -6.21 -0.03 -14.22
CA ASP A 140 -7.66 -0.01 -14.00
C ASP A 140 -8.14 -1.13 -13.06
N THR A 141 -9.37 -1.00 -12.58
CA THR A 141 -9.94 -1.95 -11.60
C THR A 141 -10.11 -3.35 -12.18
N LYS A 142 -10.52 -3.46 -13.45
CA LYS A 142 -10.75 -4.75 -14.11
C LYS A 142 -9.46 -5.57 -14.21
N MET A 143 -8.34 -4.92 -14.57
CA MET A 143 -7.04 -5.58 -14.63
C MET A 143 -6.56 -6.00 -13.23
N LEU A 144 -6.74 -5.16 -12.21
CA LEU A 144 -6.38 -5.52 -10.82
C LEU A 144 -7.17 -6.72 -10.31
N LEU A 145 -8.46 -6.80 -10.63
CA LEU A 145 -9.30 -7.95 -10.29
C LEU A 145 -8.77 -9.23 -10.95
N LYS A 146 -8.43 -9.17 -12.23
CA LYS A 146 -7.83 -10.30 -12.96
C LYS A 146 -6.50 -10.73 -12.36
N LEU A 147 -5.61 -9.79 -12.07
CA LEU A 147 -4.29 -10.08 -11.50
C LEU A 147 -4.37 -10.66 -10.08
N SER A 148 -5.43 -10.37 -9.34
CA SER A 148 -5.63 -10.86 -7.98
C SER A 148 -6.35 -12.21 -7.89
N GLU A 149 -6.85 -12.79 -8.99
CA GLU A 149 -7.65 -14.03 -8.97
C GLU A 149 -6.98 -15.20 -8.28
N ASN A 150 -5.68 -15.44 -8.54
CA ASN A 150 -4.93 -16.56 -7.96
C ASN A 150 -4.45 -16.29 -6.52
N PHE A 151 -4.75 -15.11 -5.97
CA PHE A 151 -4.24 -14.63 -4.69
C PHE A 151 -5.36 -14.33 -3.68
N ARG A 152 -6.60 -14.59 -4.03
CA ARG A 152 -7.78 -14.31 -3.21
C ARG A 152 -8.76 -15.48 -3.13
N ASP A 153 -9.51 -15.51 -2.05
CA ASP A 153 -10.69 -16.35 -1.86
C ASP A 153 -11.89 -15.49 -1.39
N LYS A 154 -13.00 -16.15 -1.06
CA LYS A 154 -14.22 -15.50 -0.57
C LYS A 154 -14.05 -14.68 0.71
N ASN A 155 -12.97 -14.89 1.47
CA ASN A 155 -12.71 -14.17 2.71
C ASN A 155 -11.72 -12.99 2.49
N SER A 156 -11.10 -12.94 1.33
CA SER A 156 -10.15 -11.91 0.97
C SER A 156 -10.83 -10.56 0.78
N LYS A 157 -10.11 -9.48 1.04
CA LYS A 157 -10.52 -8.10 0.72
C LYS A 157 -9.54 -7.49 -0.25
N LEU A 158 -10.08 -6.72 -1.20
CA LEU A 158 -9.29 -5.95 -2.14
C LEU A 158 -9.46 -4.47 -1.80
N LEU A 159 -8.38 -3.76 -1.60
CA LEU A 159 -8.38 -2.34 -1.31
C LEU A 159 -7.55 -1.60 -2.36
N PHE A 160 -8.21 -0.91 -3.27
CA PHE A 160 -7.56 -0.15 -4.33
C PHE A 160 -7.62 1.35 -4.05
N TYR A 161 -6.47 1.99 -4.10
CA TYR A 161 -6.29 3.43 -3.91
C TYR A 161 -6.51 4.14 -5.25
N LYS A 162 -7.66 4.76 -5.40
CA LYS A 162 -8.14 5.31 -6.66
C LYS A 162 -8.30 6.85 -6.63
N GLY A 163 -8.51 7.43 -7.79
CA GLY A 163 -9.00 8.79 -7.96
C GLY A 163 -10.51 8.84 -8.23
N GLU A 164 -11.00 9.98 -8.70
CA GLU A 164 -12.45 10.20 -8.96
C GLU A 164 -13.03 9.24 -10.01
N LYS A 165 -12.22 8.79 -10.96
CA LYS A 165 -12.64 7.85 -12.02
C LYS A 165 -13.11 6.49 -11.51
N VAL A 166 -12.93 6.19 -10.23
CA VAL A 166 -13.35 4.91 -9.63
C VAL A 166 -14.83 4.61 -9.85
N TYR A 167 -15.67 5.63 -9.90
CA TYR A 167 -17.11 5.48 -10.11
C TYR A 167 -17.46 4.97 -11.51
N ASP A 168 -16.59 5.23 -12.51
CA ASP A 168 -16.75 4.75 -13.88
C ASP A 168 -16.01 3.44 -14.15
N GLU A 169 -15.03 3.10 -13.30
CA GLU A 169 -14.18 1.91 -13.45
C GLU A 169 -14.76 0.65 -12.80
N VAL A 170 -15.61 0.80 -11.80
CA VAL A 170 -16.12 -0.34 -11.04
C VAL A 170 -17.43 -0.86 -11.65
N ASP A 171 -17.49 -2.17 -11.90
CA ASP A 171 -18.72 -2.81 -12.35
C ASP A 171 -19.74 -2.82 -11.18
N LYS A 172 -20.96 -2.36 -11.46
CA LYS A 172 -22.04 -2.29 -10.46
C LYS A 172 -22.53 -3.66 -9.97
N SER A 173 -22.21 -4.73 -10.69
CA SER A 173 -22.51 -6.10 -10.27
C SER A 173 -21.60 -6.58 -9.13
N ILE A 174 -20.44 -5.99 -8.98
CA ILE A 174 -19.46 -6.36 -7.95
C ILE A 174 -19.85 -5.70 -6.62
N LYS A 175 -19.96 -6.50 -5.56
CA LYS A 175 -20.22 -5.97 -4.22
C LYS A 175 -19.02 -5.15 -3.72
N HIS A 176 -19.18 -3.86 -3.64
CA HIS A 176 -18.11 -2.95 -3.26
C HIS A 176 -18.57 -1.80 -2.39
N LYS A 177 -17.60 -1.12 -1.77
CA LYS A 177 -17.78 0.11 -1.03
C LYS A 177 -16.71 1.12 -1.44
N ILE A 178 -17.11 2.37 -1.71
CA ILE A 178 -16.16 3.46 -1.96
C ILE A 178 -16.13 4.37 -0.73
N ILE A 179 -14.96 4.47 -0.10
CA ILE A 179 -14.69 5.37 1.01
C ILE A 179 -13.93 6.58 0.44
N ARG A 180 -14.40 7.78 0.75
CA ARG A 180 -13.83 9.01 0.21
C ARG A 180 -13.15 9.84 1.30
N THR A 181 -11.94 10.31 1.00
CA THR A 181 -11.31 11.44 1.69
C THR A 181 -11.28 12.66 0.76
N LYS A 182 -10.68 13.76 1.22
CA LYS A 182 -10.53 14.97 0.39
C LYS A 182 -9.78 14.71 -0.92
N ASN A 183 -8.76 13.84 -0.88
CA ASN A 183 -7.81 13.67 -1.98
C ASN A 183 -7.80 12.25 -2.58
N ARG A 184 -8.53 11.30 -1.96
CA ARG A 184 -8.46 9.89 -2.33
C ARG A 184 -9.81 9.20 -2.26
N HIS A 185 -10.00 8.22 -3.14
CA HIS A 185 -11.09 7.26 -3.08
C HIS A 185 -10.49 5.88 -2.82
N TYR A 186 -11.04 5.16 -1.86
CA TYR A 186 -10.66 3.79 -1.55
C TYR A 186 -11.77 2.87 -2.00
N LEU A 187 -11.49 2.06 -3.00
CA LEU A 187 -12.39 1.02 -3.47
C LEU A 187 -12.13 -0.25 -2.66
N LEU A 188 -13.06 -0.60 -1.80
CA LEU A 188 -13.04 -1.82 -1.02
C LEU A 188 -14.00 -2.84 -1.64
N ILE A 189 -13.47 -3.98 -2.06
CA ILE A 189 -14.23 -5.10 -2.64
C ILE A 189 -14.07 -6.30 -1.69
N GLU A 190 -15.17 -6.99 -1.38
CA GLU A 190 -15.13 -8.27 -0.68
C GLU A 190 -14.76 -9.36 -1.68
N GLY A 191 -13.96 -10.35 -1.27
CA GLY A 191 -13.63 -11.50 -2.13
C GLY A 191 -14.89 -12.30 -2.49
N GLU A 192 -14.95 -12.74 -3.73
CA GLU A 192 -15.93 -13.67 -4.25
C GLU A 192 -15.35 -15.07 -4.32
#